data_8f6b0996d1b5d0879e8869efc9181b18
#
_entry.id   8f6b0996d1b5d0879e8869efc9181b18
#
_cell.length_a   1.000
_cell.length_b   1.000
_cell.length_c   1.000
_cell.angle_alpha   90.00
_cell.angle_beta   90.00
_cell.angle_gamma   90.00
#
_symmetry.space_group_name_H-M   'P 1'
#
loop_
_entity.id
_entity.type
_entity.pdbx_description
1 polymer ?
#
loop_
_entity_poly.entity_id
_entity_poly.type
_entity_poly.pdbx_seq_one_letter_code
_entity_poly.pdbx_strand_id
1 'polypeptide(L)'
;ASVNRSVNQSASTTSRLDGTSAQGPRNDNTVMRAGVNLPRISATNATVGISTNLARGATNSVNSLFNPAYNNSISATLNQPLFRDFGRKAALAALDGARLGFAIANITYKGTVLNTVSTTENLYYNLVAAREALRIAQLSLESSQRLFDENKARRSTGVMTDLDVLSAEVGVARARNTAVQREQAVRDAEERLLNQINAAGLDARIG
;
A
#
# COMPACT_ATOMS: atom_id res chain seq x y z
N ALA A 1 3.97 -27.67 -14.04
CA ALA A 1 3.85 -28.31 -15.37
C ALA A 1 3.68 -27.22 -16.43
N SER A 2 4.29 -27.40 -17.59
CA SER A 2 4.16 -26.49 -18.74
C SER A 2 4.05 -27.27 -20.04
N VAL A 3 3.28 -26.74 -20.98
CA VAL A 3 3.17 -27.24 -22.35
C VAL A 3 3.52 -26.09 -23.26
N ASN A 4 4.46 -26.30 -24.17
CA ASN A 4 4.85 -25.32 -25.16
C ASN A 4 4.81 -25.96 -26.55
N ARG A 5 4.14 -25.31 -27.50
CA ARG A 5 4.11 -25.70 -28.89
C ARG A 5 4.68 -24.59 -29.74
N SER A 6 5.65 -24.90 -30.56
CA SER A 6 6.23 -23.99 -31.56
C SER A 6 6.09 -24.56 -32.95
N VAL A 7 5.66 -23.75 -33.90
CA VAL A 7 5.59 -24.09 -35.32
C VAL A 7 6.48 -23.11 -36.07
N ASN A 8 7.52 -23.59 -36.67
CA ASN A 8 8.43 -22.81 -37.51
C ASN A 8 8.35 -23.29 -38.93
N GLN A 9 8.13 -22.38 -39.86
CA GLN A 9 8.19 -22.64 -41.29
C GLN A 9 9.29 -21.78 -41.90
N SER A 10 10.23 -22.44 -42.59
CA SER A 10 11.27 -21.73 -43.34
C SER A 10 10.65 -21.08 -44.58
N ALA A 11 11.28 -20.00 -45.06
CA ALA A 11 10.83 -19.33 -46.28
C ALA A 11 10.79 -20.28 -47.48
N SER A 12 9.81 -20.09 -48.35
CA SER A 12 9.73 -20.79 -49.64
C SER A 12 10.86 -20.32 -50.56
N THR A 13 11.51 -21.25 -51.21
CA THR A 13 12.51 -20.93 -52.24
C THR A 13 11.91 -21.16 -53.62
N THR A 14 12.00 -20.15 -54.49
CA THR A 14 11.62 -20.29 -55.90
C THR A 14 12.83 -20.60 -56.72
N SER A 15 12.78 -21.69 -57.47
CA SER A 15 13.87 -22.03 -58.41
C SER A 15 13.91 -20.98 -59.52
N ARG A 16 15.09 -20.42 -59.79
CA ARG A 16 15.28 -19.44 -60.87
C ARG A 16 15.27 -20.04 -62.24
N LEU A 17 15.40 -21.38 -62.35
CA LEU A 17 15.52 -22.09 -63.60
C LEU A 17 14.18 -22.53 -64.18
N ASP A 18 13.20 -22.88 -63.35
CA ASP A 18 11.94 -23.45 -63.83
C ASP A 18 10.69 -22.77 -63.21
N GLY A 19 10.87 -21.76 -62.37
CA GLY A 19 9.80 -21.01 -61.73
C GLY A 19 9.00 -21.80 -60.68
N THR A 20 9.43 -23.01 -60.33
CA THR A 20 8.75 -23.84 -59.33
C THR A 20 9.05 -23.31 -57.91
N SER A 21 8.04 -23.09 -57.13
CA SER A 21 8.15 -22.71 -55.74
C SER A 21 8.07 -23.93 -54.83
N ALA A 22 9.16 -24.23 -54.12
CA ALA A 22 9.15 -25.24 -53.09
C ALA A 22 8.87 -24.57 -51.74
N GLN A 23 7.84 -25.03 -51.02
CA GLN A 23 7.63 -24.60 -49.64
C GLN A 23 8.79 -25.06 -48.77
N GLY A 24 9.34 -24.14 -47.96
CA GLY A 24 10.36 -24.49 -47.02
C GLY A 24 9.88 -25.48 -45.95
N PRO A 25 10.82 -26.22 -45.32
CA PRO A 25 10.45 -27.21 -44.31
C PRO A 25 9.69 -26.57 -43.16
N ARG A 26 8.58 -27.20 -42.80
CA ARG A 26 7.79 -26.85 -41.64
C ARG A 26 8.12 -27.80 -40.50
N ASN A 27 8.51 -27.23 -39.35
CA ASN A 27 8.79 -27.99 -38.14
C ASN A 27 7.76 -27.63 -37.08
N ASP A 28 7.05 -28.63 -36.58
CA ASP A 28 6.11 -28.54 -35.45
C ASP A 28 6.72 -29.25 -34.25
N ASN A 29 7.05 -28.48 -33.21
CA ASN A 29 7.70 -29.03 -32.03
C ASN A 29 6.79 -28.78 -30.83
N THR A 30 6.38 -29.84 -30.15
CA THR A 30 5.59 -29.81 -28.94
C THR A 30 6.41 -30.36 -27.77
N VAL A 31 6.59 -29.55 -26.72
CA VAL A 31 7.38 -29.94 -25.54
C VAL A 31 6.46 -29.83 -24.32
N MET A 32 6.33 -30.91 -23.58
CA MET A 32 5.66 -30.98 -22.29
C MET A 32 6.71 -31.19 -21.20
N ARG A 33 6.67 -30.36 -20.18
CA ARG A 33 7.55 -30.48 -19.02
C ARG A 33 6.72 -30.53 -17.76
N ALA A 34 7.02 -31.53 -16.91
CA ALA A 34 6.45 -31.61 -15.56
C ALA A 34 7.60 -31.90 -14.58
N GLY A 35 7.53 -31.33 -13.40
CA GLY A 35 8.54 -31.57 -12.38
C GLY A 35 8.03 -31.22 -11.00
N VAL A 36 8.60 -31.87 -10.00
CA VAL A 36 8.40 -31.62 -8.58
C VAL A 36 9.76 -31.40 -7.96
N ASN A 37 9.90 -30.27 -7.30
CA ASN A 37 11.07 -29.97 -6.49
C ASN A 37 10.68 -29.93 -5.03
N LEU A 38 11.34 -30.71 -4.22
CA LEU A 38 11.27 -30.65 -2.76
C LEU A 38 12.36 -29.67 -2.29
N PRO A 39 11.98 -28.44 -1.89
CA PRO A 39 12.94 -27.32 -1.74
C PRO A 39 13.70 -27.48 -0.47
N ARG A 40 13.98 -28.30 0.23
CA ARG A 40 14.82 -28.44 1.43
C ARG A 40 14.30 -29.54 2.37
N ILE A 41 15.09 -30.55 2.53
CA ILE A 41 14.88 -31.55 3.57
C ILE A 41 15.35 -30.92 4.89
N SER A 42 14.46 -30.78 5.85
CA SER A 42 14.70 -30.08 7.11
C SER A 42 15.86 -30.63 7.97
N ALA A 43 16.25 -31.85 7.74
CA ALA A 43 17.34 -32.50 8.49
C ALA A 43 18.74 -32.10 7.96
N THR A 44 18.90 -32.03 6.65
CA THR A 44 20.21 -31.92 5.98
C THR A 44 20.33 -30.73 5.04
N ASN A 45 19.25 -30.01 4.79
CA ASN A 45 19.16 -28.95 3.80
C ASN A 45 19.38 -29.44 2.33
N ALA A 46 19.17 -30.74 2.09
CA ALA A 46 19.20 -31.30 0.75
C ALA A 46 18.00 -30.85 -0.09
N THR A 47 18.21 -30.71 -1.40
CA THR A 47 17.13 -30.49 -2.35
C THR A 47 16.99 -31.66 -3.28
N VAL A 48 15.76 -32.13 -3.51
CA VAL A 48 15.47 -33.23 -4.45
C VAL A 48 14.56 -32.69 -5.55
N GLY A 49 14.92 -32.94 -6.77
CA GLY A 49 14.12 -32.57 -7.94
C GLY A 49 13.90 -33.82 -8.82
N ILE A 50 12.66 -33.99 -9.27
CA ILE A 50 12.30 -34.95 -10.31
C ILE A 50 11.61 -34.19 -11.41
N SER A 51 12.11 -34.32 -12.65
CA SER A 51 11.49 -33.68 -13.80
C SER A 51 11.40 -34.63 -14.99
N THR A 52 10.34 -34.48 -15.77
CA THR A 52 10.15 -35.18 -17.03
C THR A 52 9.97 -34.17 -18.15
N ASN A 53 10.60 -34.48 -19.30
CA ASN A 53 10.46 -33.72 -20.52
C ASN A 53 10.05 -34.70 -21.64
N LEU A 54 8.90 -34.41 -22.25
CA LEU A 54 8.38 -35.13 -23.40
C LEU A 54 8.35 -34.17 -24.57
N ALA A 55 9.13 -34.48 -25.57
CA ALA A 55 9.22 -33.67 -26.78
C ALA A 55 8.77 -34.51 -28.02
N ARG A 56 7.90 -33.92 -28.84
CA ARG A 56 7.49 -34.44 -30.13
C ARG A 56 7.86 -33.43 -31.21
N GLY A 57 8.68 -33.86 -32.14
CA GLY A 57 9.00 -33.07 -33.32
C GLY A 57 8.39 -33.69 -34.57
N ALA A 58 7.67 -32.90 -35.36
CA ALA A 58 7.17 -33.31 -36.67
C ALA A 58 7.65 -32.34 -37.75
N THR A 59 8.05 -32.88 -38.88
CA THR A 59 8.55 -32.08 -40.03
C THR A 59 7.92 -32.57 -41.32
N ASN A 60 7.72 -31.68 -42.28
CA ASN A 60 7.34 -32.07 -43.65
C ASN A 60 8.53 -32.35 -44.55
N SER A 61 9.75 -32.41 -44.02
CA SER A 61 10.95 -32.74 -44.80
C SER A 61 10.95 -34.19 -45.22
N VAL A 62 11.16 -34.45 -46.53
CA VAL A 62 11.23 -35.80 -47.11
C VAL A 62 12.49 -36.57 -46.69
N ASN A 63 13.49 -35.88 -46.17
CA ASN A 63 14.76 -36.48 -45.72
C ASN A 63 14.70 -36.93 -44.23
N SER A 64 13.57 -36.82 -43.58
CA SER A 64 13.42 -37.24 -42.18
C SER A 64 13.08 -38.71 -42.08
N LEU A 65 13.99 -39.51 -41.53
CA LEU A 65 13.83 -40.95 -41.36
C LEU A 65 12.72 -41.34 -40.40
N PHE A 66 12.49 -40.49 -39.38
CA PHE A 66 11.44 -40.68 -38.38
C PHE A 66 10.59 -39.39 -38.27
N ASN A 67 9.31 -39.51 -38.57
CA ASN A 67 8.37 -38.39 -38.51
C ASN A 67 6.98 -38.88 -38.07
N PRO A 68 6.48 -38.50 -36.88
CA PRO A 68 7.14 -37.63 -35.90
C PRO A 68 8.25 -38.32 -35.11
N ALA A 69 9.26 -37.55 -34.68
CA ALA A 69 10.29 -37.98 -33.76
C ALA A 69 9.89 -37.67 -32.30
N TYR A 70 10.12 -38.60 -31.42
CA TYR A 70 9.86 -38.45 -30.00
C TYR A 70 11.16 -38.49 -29.21
N ASN A 71 11.33 -37.51 -28.32
CA ASN A 71 12.46 -37.45 -27.42
C ASN A 71 11.96 -37.24 -26.01
N ASN A 72 12.08 -38.26 -25.17
CA ASN A 72 11.59 -38.24 -23.81
C ASN A 72 12.75 -38.42 -22.84
N SER A 73 12.75 -37.60 -21.77
CA SER A 73 13.77 -37.70 -20.73
C SER A 73 13.13 -37.58 -19.34
N ILE A 74 13.63 -38.37 -18.42
CA ILE A 74 13.33 -38.24 -17.00
C ILE A 74 14.64 -37.95 -16.30
N SER A 75 14.66 -36.93 -15.44
CA SER A 75 15.85 -36.58 -14.67
C SER A 75 15.48 -36.50 -13.18
N ALA A 76 16.34 -37.04 -12.36
CA ALA A 76 16.30 -36.89 -10.92
C ALA A 76 17.58 -36.19 -10.46
N THR A 77 17.43 -35.18 -9.65
CA THR A 77 18.54 -34.39 -9.12
C THR A 77 18.51 -34.41 -7.59
N LEU A 78 19.64 -34.68 -6.98
CA LEU A 78 19.85 -34.56 -5.54
C LEU A 78 21.01 -33.59 -5.32
N ASN A 79 20.77 -32.52 -4.59
CA ASN A 79 21.82 -31.61 -4.20
C ASN A 79 21.90 -31.57 -2.68
N GLN A 80 23.02 -32.05 -2.14
CA GLN A 80 23.30 -32.13 -0.72
C GLN A 80 24.50 -31.26 -0.37
N PRO A 81 24.31 -30.13 0.36
CA PRO A 81 25.43 -29.37 0.90
C PRO A 81 26.14 -30.22 1.99
N LEU A 82 27.47 -30.25 1.95
CA LEU A 82 28.28 -31.06 2.86
C LEU A 82 28.92 -30.25 3.99
N PHE A 83 29.22 -28.98 3.75
CA PHE A 83 29.90 -28.09 4.71
C PHE A 83 29.06 -26.85 4.99
N ARG A 84 29.16 -25.86 4.12
CA ARG A 84 28.34 -24.65 4.21
C ARG A 84 26.89 -25.00 3.96
N ASP A 85 25.99 -24.42 4.76
CA ASP A 85 24.54 -24.63 4.68
C ASP A 85 24.07 -26.06 5.00
N PHE A 86 24.93 -26.90 5.62
CA PHE A 86 24.55 -28.22 6.09
C PHE A 86 23.77 -28.14 7.41
N GLY A 87 22.79 -29.04 7.56
CA GLY A 87 22.09 -29.31 8.80
C GLY A 87 20.83 -28.52 9.05
N ARG A 88 20.13 -28.90 10.13
CA ARG A 88 18.79 -28.40 10.46
C ARG A 88 18.72 -26.89 10.69
N LYS A 89 19.74 -26.30 11.30
CA LYS A 89 19.76 -24.85 11.56
C LYS A 89 19.76 -24.05 10.26
N ALA A 90 20.58 -24.43 9.28
CA ALA A 90 20.62 -23.80 8.00
C ALA A 90 19.32 -24.02 7.19
N ALA A 91 18.77 -25.23 7.24
CA ALA A 91 17.50 -25.54 6.58
C ALA A 91 16.32 -24.73 7.12
N LEU A 92 16.27 -24.48 8.44
CA LEU A 92 15.17 -23.79 9.11
C LEU A 92 15.39 -22.29 9.27
N ALA A 93 16.59 -21.76 9.01
CA ALA A 93 16.92 -20.36 9.24
C ALA A 93 15.95 -19.39 8.56
N ALA A 94 15.54 -19.68 7.32
CA ALA A 94 14.55 -18.86 6.60
C ALA A 94 13.16 -18.91 7.24
N LEU A 95 12.75 -20.07 7.74
CA LEU A 95 11.48 -20.25 8.44
C LEU A 95 11.47 -19.52 9.79
N ASP A 96 12.55 -19.63 10.55
CA ASP A 96 12.68 -18.97 11.83
C ASP A 96 12.76 -17.45 11.66
N GLY A 97 13.47 -16.98 10.62
CA GLY A 97 13.46 -15.58 10.21
C GLY A 97 12.06 -15.06 9.84
N ALA A 98 11.28 -15.85 9.09
CA ALA A 98 9.90 -15.50 8.75
C ALA A 98 8.99 -15.45 10.00
N ARG A 99 9.15 -16.38 10.95
CA ARG A 99 8.41 -16.37 12.22
C ARG A 99 8.72 -15.16 13.08
N LEU A 100 10.00 -14.80 13.18
CA LEU A 100 10.41 -13.56 13.87
C LEU A 100 9.88 -12.32 13.18
N GLY A 101 9.93 -12.29 11.83
CA GLY A 101 9.35 -11.20 11.05
C GLY A 101 7.84 -11.03 11.29
N PHE A 102 7.10 -12.13 11.39
CA PHE A 102 5.68 -12.10 11.73
C PHE A 102 5.44 -11.57 13.15
N ALA A 103 6.25 -11.99 14.13
CA ALA A 103 6.15 -11.50 15.50
C ALA A 103 6.42 -9.98 15.57
N ILE A 104 7.46 -9.51 14.87
CA ILE A 104 7.77 -8.08 14.76
C ILE A 104 6.62 -7.31 14.12
N ALA A 105 6.08 -7.80 13.00
CA ALA A 105 4.95 -7.18 12.31
C ALA A 105 3.72 -7.04 13.22
N ASN A 106 3.43 -8.07 14.02
CA ASN A 106 2.32 -8.04 14.98
C ASN A 106 2.53 -6.99 16.10
N ILE A 107 3.74 -6.90 16.63
CA ILE A 107 4.08 -5.86 17.63
C ILE A 107 3.99 -4.47 17.02
N THR A 108 4.53 -4.28 15.82
CA THR A 108 4.45 -3.01 15.07
C THR A 108 3.00 -2.61 14.80
N TYR A 109 2.17 -3.55 14.37
CA TYR A 109 0.74 -3.31 14.17
C TYR A 109 0.05 -2.81 15.45
N LYS A 110 0.30 -3.49 16.60
CA LYS A 110 -0.25 -3.06 17.89
C LYS A 110 0.23 -1.65 18.27
N GLY A 111 1.51 -1.36 18.04
CA GLY A 111 2.07 -0.02 18.27
C GLY A 111 1.40 1.06 17.41
N THR A 112 1.16 0.77 16.13
CA THR A 112 0.46 1.67 15.21
C THR A 112 -0.97 1.93 15.67
N VAL A 113 -1.71 0.89 16.07
CA VAL A 113 -3.08 1.03 16.59
C VAL A 113 -3.11 1.93 17.83
N LEU A 114 -2.23 1.69 18.81
CA LEU A 114 -2.15 2.51 20.02
C LEU A 114 -1.80 3.97 19.71
N ASN A 115 -0.87 4.20 18.79
CA ASN A 115 -0.50 5.55 18.36
C ASN A 115 -1.66 6.26 17.66
N THR A 116 -2.40 5.55 16.80
CA THR A 116 -3.58 6.10 16.12
C THR A 116 -4.66 6.49 17.11
N VAL A 117 -4.97 5.62 18.09
CA VAL A 117 -5.95 5.90 19.16
C VAL A 117 -5.51 7.13 19.96
N SER A 118 -4.27 7.15 20.44
CA SER A 118 -3.75 8.28 21.23
C SER A 118 -3.76 9.59 20.44
N THR A 119 -3.43 9.57 19.15
CA THR A 119 -3.50 10.75 18.28
C THR A 119 -4.95 11.25 18.14
N THR A 120 -5.88 10.33 17.92
CA THR A 120 -7.30 10.67 17.77
C THR A 120 -7.87 11.24 19.07
N GLU A 121 -7.53 10.67 20.23
CA GLU A 121 -7.91 11.21 21.54
C GLU A 121 -7.38 12.62 21.75
N ASN A 122 -6.10 12.86 21.45
CA ASN A 122 -5.51 14.20 21.55
C ASN A 122 -6.22 15.22 20.65
N LEU A 123 -6.55 14.85 19.41
CA LEU A 123 -7.29 15.73 18.50
C LEU A 123 -8.71 16.01 19.02
N TYR A 124 -9.37 15.00 19.60
CA TYR A 124 -10.68 15.19 20.22
C TYR A 124 -10.62 16.18 21.39
N TYR A 125 -9.68 16.01 22.32
CA TYR A 125 -9.56 16.94 23.45
C TYR A 125 -9.14 18.35 23.02
N ASN A 126 -8.34 18.49 21.96
CA ASN A 126 -8.04 19.78 21.36
C ASN A 126 -9.28 20.47 20.80
N LEU A 127 -10.17 19.71 20.17
CA LEU A 127 -11.47 20.25 19.72
C LEU A 127 -12.35 20.68 20.88
N VAL A 128 -12.43 19.89 21.95
CA VAL A 128 -13.19 20.24 23.16
C VAL A 128 -12.65 21.55 23.77
N ALA A 129 -11.32 21.67 23.87
CA ALA A 129 -10.68 22.88 24.38
C ALA A 129 -10.92 24.11 23.47
N ALA A 130 -10.90 23.93 22.16
CA ALA A 130 -11.18 25.01 21.21
C ALA A 130 -12.63 25.51 21.31
N ARG A 131 -13.61 24.59 21.46
CA ARG A 131 -15.02 24.92 21.66
C ARG A 131 -15.25 25.68 22.96
N GLU A 132 -14.60 25.26 24.04
CA GLU A 132 -14.72 25.96 25.33
C GLU A 132 -14.09 27.36 25.26
N ALA A 133 -12.94 27.51 24.57
CA ALA A 133 -12.31 28.80 24.34
C ALA A 133 -13.21 29.74 23.50
N LEU A 134 -13.95 29.22 22.52
CA LEU A 134 -14.93 29.99 21.76
C LEU A 134 -16.08 30.43 22.65
N ARG A 135 -16.61 29.54 23.50
CA ARG A 135 -17.68 29.86 24.46
C ARG A 135 -17.29 31.01 25.40
N ILE A 136 -16.05 30.97 25.92
CA ILE A 136 -15.52 32.03 26.79
C ILE A 136 -15.37 33.34 25.99
N ALA A 137 -14.89 33.30 24.73
CA ALA A 137 -14.77 34.49 23.93
C ALA A 137 -16.12 35.13 23.57
N GLN A 138 -17.16 34.32 23.36
CA GLN A 138 -18.53 34.80 23.13
C GLN A 138 -19.12 35.46 24.39
N LEU A 139 -18.89 34.89 25.56
CA LEU A 139 -19.30 35.52 26.82
C LEU A 139 -18.58 36.84 27.08
N SER A 140 -17.27 36.90 26.73
CA SER A 140 -16.50 38.14 26.84
C SER A 140 -17.01 39.22 25.88
N LEU A 141 -17.40 38.85 24.66
CA LEU A 141 -17.99 39.75 23.68
C LEU A 141 -19.36 40.30 24.22
N GLU A 142 -20.21 39.43 24.74
CA GLU A 142 -21.49 39.82 25.30
C GLU A 142 -21.29 40.78 26.47
N SER A 143 -20.33 40.51 27.36
CA SER A 143 -20.01 41.39 28.49
C SER A 143 -19.48 42.75 28.02
N SER A 144 -18.60 42.77 27.01
CA SER A 144 -18.08 44.01 26.42
C SER A 144 -19.20 44.82 25.76
N GLN A 145 -20.13 44.15 25.08
CA GLN A 145 -21.29 44.79 24.47
C GLN A 145 -22.22 45.44 25.52
N ARG A 146 -22.51 44.73 26.62
CA ARG A 146 -23.28 45.27 27.72
C ARG A 146 -22.63 46.51 28.34
N LEU A 147 -21.30 46.48 28.54
CA LEU A 147 -20.53 47.61 29.05
C LEU A 147 -20.62 48.84 28.13
N PHE A 148 -20.48 48.59 26.81
CA PHE A 148 -20.62 49.65 25.82
C PHE A 148 -22.01 50.30 25.85
N ASP A 149 -23.07 49.47 25.87
CA ASP A 149 -24.46 49.93 25.92
C ASP A 149 -24.76 50.72 27.22
N GLU A 150 -24.22 50.26 28.35
CA GLU A 150 -24.32 50.96 29.63
C GLU A 150 -23.60 52.32 29.61
N ASN A 151 -22.34 52.37 29.09
CA ASN A 151 -21.60 53.64 28.98
C ASN A 151 -22.32 54.62 28.05
N LYS A 152 -22.88 54.13 26.93
CA LYS A 152 -23.67 54.94 26.01
C LYS A 152 -24.94 55.54 26.70
N ALA A 153 -25.65 54.74 27.51
CA ALA A 153 -26.78 55.19 28.27
C ALA A 153 -26.38 56.24 29.34
N ARG A 154 -25.30 56.00 30.09
CA ARG A 154 -24.77 56.93 31.10
C ARG A 154 -24.25 58.26 30.51
N ARG A 155 -23.71 58.22 29.26
CA ARG A 155 -23.33 59.39 28.52
C ARG A 155 -24.55 60.29 28.22
N SER A 156 -25.69 59.70 27.84
CA SER A 156 -26.91 60.47 27.56
C SER A 156 -27.44 61.22 28.77
N THR A 157 -27.09 60.81 29.98
CA THR A 157 -27.41 61.43 31.26
C THR A 157 -26.29 62.38 31.76
N GLY A 158 -25.20 62.56 30.98
CA GLY A 158 -24.08 63.43 31.33
C GLY A 158 -23.09 62.91 32.35
N VAL A 159 -23.15 61.61 32.71
CA VAL A 159 -22.32 60.97 33.76
C VAL A 159 -21.01 60.38 33.15
N MET A 160 -20.97 60.09 31.86
CA MET A 160 -19.82 59.51 31.13
C MET A 160 -19.33 60.45 30.04
N THR A 161 -18.03 60.34 29.73
CA THR A 161 -17.40 61.13 28.63
C THR A 161 -17.49 60.41 27.29
N ASP A 162 -17.26 61.10 26.17
CA ASP A 162 -17.16 60.52 24.83
C ASP A 162 -15.97 59.54 24.73
N LEU A 163 -14.90 59.83 25.47
CA LEU A 163 -13.71 58.97 25.53
C LEU A 163 -14.01 57.62 26.16
N ASP A 164 -14.86 57.58 27.22
CA ASP A 164 -15.28 56.37 27.90
C ASP A 164 -16.08 55.46 26.97
N VAL A 165 -17.00 56.07 26.19
CA VAL A 165 -17.82 55.34 25.21
C VAL A 165 -16.93 54.80 24.07
N LEU A 166 -16.01 55.60 23.55
CA LEU A 166 -15.06 55.15 22.51
C LEU A 166 -14.17 54.03 23.02
N SER A 167 -13.69 54.11 24.28
CA SER A 167 -12.88 53.05 24.90
C SER A 167 -13.64 51.73 24.98
N ALA A 168 -14.93 51.80 25.36
CA ALA A 168 -15.78 50.61 25.41
C ALA A 168 -16.05 50.02 24.00
N GLU A 169 -16.26 50.90 22.99
CA GLU A 169 -16.42 50.47 21.60
C GLU A 169 -15.16 49.72 21.07
N VAL A 170 -13.98 50.24 21.36
CA VAL A 170 -12.72 49.56 21.05
C VAL A 170 -12.64 48.20 21.76
N GLY A 171 -13.15 48.14 23.03
CA GLY A 171 -13.25 46.89 23.79
C GLY A 171 -14.12 45.84 23.06
N VAL A 172 -15.31 46.27 22.58
CA VAL A 172 -16.20 45.39 21.79
C VAL A 172 -15.53 44.92 20.50
N ALA A 173 -14.88 45.83 19.76
CA ALA A 173 -14.18 45.48 18.52
C ALA A 173 -13.07 44.42 18.76
N ARG A 174 -12.30 44.56 19.83
CA ARG A 174 -11.28 43.56 20.24
C ARG A 174 -11.88 42.21 20.62
N ALA A 175 -12.94 42.23 21.45
CA ALA A 175 -13.64 41.01 21.86
C ALA A 175 -14.25 40.27 20.65
N ARG A 176 -14.83 41.01 19.68
CA ARG A 176 -15.39 40.47 18.46
C ARG A 176 -14.31 39.80 17.62
N ASN A 177 -13.15 40.46 17.42
CA ASN A 177 -12.02 39.89 16.67
C ASN A 177 -11.53 38.60 17.36
N THR A 178 -11.43 38.59 18.69
CA THR A 178 -11.07 37.38 19.44
C THR A 178 -12.09 36.25 19.23
N ALA A 179 -13.38 36.52 19.24
CA ALA A 179 -14.42 35.52 19.00
C ALA A 179 -14.31 34.91 17.60
N VAL A 180 -14.04 35.71 16.54
CA VAL A 180 -13.84 35.25 15.19
C VAL A 180 -12.60 34.36 15.08
N GLN A 181 -11.49 34.73 15.73
CA GLN A 181 -10.28 33.92 15.76
C GLN A 181 -10.51 32.55 16.45
N ARG A 182 -11.30 32.53 17.55
CA ARG A 182 -11.65 31.28 18.24
C ARG A 182 -12.60 30.41 17.42
N GLU A 183 -13.52 31.02 16.67
CA GLU A 183 -14.38 30.28 15.73
C GLU A 183 -13.55 29.59 14.63
N GLN A 184 -12.56 30.28 14.06
CA GLN A 184 -11.64 29.68 13.11
C GLN A 184 -10.86 28.53 13.74
N ALA A 185 -10.35 28.68 14.96
CA ALA A 185 -9.62 27.63 15.66
C ALA A 185 -10.48 26.36 15.90
N VAL A 186 -11.79 26.51 16.12
CA VAL A 186 -12.73 25.38 16.21
C VAL A 186 -12.82 24.64 14.86
N ARG A 187 -13.00 25.39 13.76
CA ARG A 187 -13.07 24.79 12.40
C ARG A 187 -11.81 24.03 12.08
N ASP A 188 -10.63 24.63 12.35
CA ASP A 188 -9.34 23.99 12.11
C ASP A 188 -9.18 22.69 12.94
N ALA A 189 -9.66 22.68 14.19
CA ALA A 189 -9.63 21.49 15.04
C ALA A 189 -10.60 20.40 14.54
N GLU A 190 -11.80 20.79 14.07
CA GLU A 190 -12.77 19.87 13.46
C GLU A 190 -12.22 19.22 12.20
N GLU A 191 -11.62 20.00 11.29
CA GLU A 191 -11.01 19.48 10.07
C GLU A 191 -9.87 18.49 10.36
N ARG A 192 -9.01 18.79 11.34
CA ARG A 192 -7.93 17.89 11.74
C ARG A 192 -8.45 16.56 12.27
N LEU A 193 -9.48 16.60 13.11
CA LEU A 193 -10.12 15.39 13.63
C LEU A 193 -10.81 14.59 12.53
N LEU A 194 -11.56 15.25 11.64
CA LEU A 194 -12.22 14.61 10.50
C LEU A 194 -11.22 13.96 9.54
N ASN A 195 -10.13 14.64 9.24
CA ASN A 195 -9.07 14.10 8.39
C ASN A 195 -8.44 12.85 9.01
N GLN A 196 -8.21 12.83 10.33
CA GLN A 196 -7.69 11.66 11.03
C GLN A 196 -8.67 10.47 10.96
N ILE A 197 -9.97 10.71 11.13
CA ILE A 197 -11.02 9.67 11.09
C ILE A 197 -11.23 9.19 9.64
N ASN A 198 -11.26 10.10 8.67
CA ASN A 198 -11.47 9.76 7.26
C ASN A 198 -10.29 9.03 6.65
N ALA A 199 -9.05 9.38 7.04
CA ALA A 199 -7.87 8.63 6.61
C ALA A 199 -7.93 7.18 7.08
N ALA A 200 -8.33 6.95 8.35
CA ALA A 200 -8.56 5.60 8.87
C ALA A 200 -9.71 4.85 8.16
N GLY A 201 -10.72 5.56 7.66
CA GLY A 201 -11.87 4.98 6.94
C GLY A 201 -11.58 4.68 5.46
N LEU A 202 -10.67 5.40 4.81
CA LEU A 202 -10.26 5.12 3.43
C LEU A 202 -9.38 3.86 3.35
N ASP A 203 -8.45 3.67 4.27
CA ASP A 203 -7.59 2.48 4.31
C ASP A 203 -8.40 1.19 4.53
N ALA A 204 -9.50 1.24 5.24
CA ALA A 204 -10.41 0.11 5.44
C ALA A 204 -11.21 -0.28 4.17
N ARG A 205 -11.27 0.58 3.13
CA ARG A 205 -11.98 0.32 1.87
C ARG A 205 -11.08 -0.20 0.74
N ILE A 206 -9.78 -0.16 0.91
CA ILE A 206 -8.79 -0.55 -0.11
C ILE A 206 -8.16 -1.93 0.19
N GLY A 207 -8.42 -2.53 1.33
CA GLY A 207 -8.06 -3.91 1.70
C GLY A 207 -9.25 -4.86 1.55
#